data_5a56d6e8d670b8b47e0095c39ac89b6c
#
_entry.id   5a56d6e8d670b8b47e0095c39ac89b6c
#
_cell.length_a   1.000
_cell.length_b   1.000
_cell.length_c   1.000
_cell.angle_alpha   90.00
_cell.angle_beta   90.00
_cell.angle_gamma   90.00
#
_symmetry.space_group_name_H-M   'P 1'
#
loop_
_entity.id
_entity.type
_entity.pdbx_description
1 polymer ?
#
loop_
_entity_poly.entity_id
_entity_poly.type
_entity_poly.pdbx_seq_one_letter_code
_entity_poly.pdbx_strand_id
1 'polypeptide(L)'
;MERSRWWIVPLAVLVGLAGCGDDDGDAATTTTEVSAPADTAGNGEAEADDGGHDHPDDEVDAERPTIVEFAGSERALLGEQLTRAREVALRYPTVADAVAAGYELTTPYAPGTGAHFGKDEDTQPPGKPLDIDVPQSYLYDGTEPDSRLVGLMYVQLGGDTAPEGFAGPLDTWSAFPGQCLKPGTTDPVFPTKDSVTEDECDEAGGQFIDVTAWIQHVWVVPGWEAPGGVFAPLNDDIVCSDGTSEADDVEGCPAPPSTRD
;
A
#
# COMPACT_ATOMS: atom_id res chain seq x y z
N MET A 1 4.35 -51.85 3.57
CA MET A 1 3.36 -51.90 4.67
C MET A 1 4.06 -51.35 5.91
N GLU A 2 3.97 -50.07 6.18
CA GLU A 2 4.48 -49.46 7.42
C GLU A 2 3.40 -48.53 7.94
N ARG A 3 3.04 -48.73 9.20
CA ARG A 3 1.90 -48.12 9.86
C ARG A 3 2.35 -46.82 10.51
N SER A 4 1.78 -45.68 10.09
CA SER A 4 1.95 -44.39 10.72
C SER A 4 1.28 -44.38 12.11
N ARG A 5 2.08 -44.09 13.14
CA ARG A 5 1.60 -43.92 14.53
C ARG A 5 1.24 -42.46 14.74
N TRP A 6 -0.01 -42.18 14.94
CA TRP A 6 -0.54 -40.91 15.35
C TRP A 6 -0.26 -40.69 16.83
N TRP A 7 0.39 -39.59 17.16
CA TRP A 7 0.56 -39.13 18.55
C TRP A 7 -0.52 -38.08 18.85
N ILE A 8 -1.41 -38.41 19.78
CA ILE A 8 -2.42 -37.51 20.33
C ILE A 8 -1.78 -36.84 21.54
N VAL A 9 -1.67 -35.51 21.51
CA VAL A 9 -1.26 -34.68 22.64
C VAL A 9 -2.53 -34.13 23.30
N PRO A 10 -2.77 -34.33 24.60
CA PRO A 10 -3.95 -33.76 25.27
C PRO A 10 -3.74 -32.29 25.58
N LEU A 11 -4.74 -31.49 25.21
CA LEU A 11 -4.89 -30.07 25.53
C LEU A 11 -5.30 -29.91 27.00
N ALA A 12 -4.45 -29.34 27.83
CA ALA A 12 -4.79 -28.97 29.19
C ALA A 12 -5.42 -27.57 29.21
N VAL A 13 -6.71 -27.49 29.52
CA VAL A 13 -7.44 -26.25 29.76
C VAL A 13 -7.18 -25.81 31.19
N LEU A 14 -6.52 -24.68 31.37
CA LEU A 14 -6.41 -23.96 32.66
C LEU A 14 -7.45 -22.85 32.71
N VAL A 15 -8.49 -23.06 33.48
CA VAL A 15 -9.47 -22.04 33.87
C VAL A 15 -8.92 -21.30 35.08
N GLY A 16 -8.58 -20.02 34.92
CA GLY A 16 -8.26 -19.10 36.02
C GLY A 16 -9.44 -18.17 36.27
N LEU A 17 -10.00 -18.29 37.47
CA LEU A 17 -11.10 -17.47 38.00
C LEU A 17 -10.56 -16.24 38.73
N ALA A 18 -11.31 -15.14 38.55
CA ALA A 18 -11.65 -14.11 39.54
C ALA A 18 -10.66 -12.98 39.87
N GLY A 19 -11.22 -11.78 39.80
CA GLY A 19 -10.72 -10.58 40.47
C GLY A 19 -11.60 -9.38 40.09
N CYS A 20 -12.78 -9.26 40.73
CA CYS A 20 -13.50 -7.99 40.82
C CYS A 20 -12.72 -7.05 41.72
N GLY A 21 -12.43 -5.83 41.23
CA GLY A 21 -11.95 -4.73 42.04
C GLY A 21 -12.67 -3.47 41.56
N ASP A 22 -13.65 -3.04 42.34
CA ASP A 22 -14.28 -1.72 42.23
C ASP A 22 -13.27 -0.70 42.75
N ASP A 23 -12.99 0.35 41.97
CA ASP A 23 -12.33 1.55 42.47
C ASP A 23 -13.01 2.75 41.83
N ASP A 24 -13.89 3.37 42.62
CA ASP A 24 -14.50 4.68 42.37
C ASP A 24 -13.41 5.77 42.45
N GLY A 25 -13.00 6.32 41.32
CA GLY A 25 -12.07 7.44 41.24
C GLY A 25 -12.72 8.63 40.53
N ASP A 26 -13.26 9.56 41.33
CA ASP A 26 -13.67 10.90 40.92
C ASP A 26 -12.53 11.61 40.17
N ALA A 27 -12.67 11.84 38.88
CA ALA A 27 -11.81 12.72 38.13
C ALA A 27 -12.52 14.05 37.84
N ALA A 28 -12.08 15.07 38.55
CA ALA A 28 -12.50 16.45 38.37
C ALA A 28 -12.27 16.97 36.98
N THR A 29 -13.32 17.42 36.33
CA THR A 29 -13.33 18.13 35.04
C THR A 29 -12.79 19.54 35.24
N THR A 30 -11.56 19.80 34.81
CA THR A 30 -11.02 21.17 34.77
C THR A 30 -11.34 21.76 33.40
N THR A 31 -12.37 22.60 33.34
CA THR A 31 -12.68 23.42 32.19
C THR A 31 -11.74 24.62 32.14
N THR A 32 -10.83 24.65 31.19
CA THR A 32 -9.99 25.84 30.93
C THR A 32 -10.74 26.71 29.92
N GLU A 33 -11.31 27.81 30.39
CA GLU A 33 -11.82 28.90 29.53
C GLU A 33 -10.63 29.64 28.91
N VAL A 34 -10.55 29.62 27.56
CA VAL A 34 -9.63 30.47 26.81
C VAL A 34 -10.39 31.76 26.47
N SER A 35 -10.02 32.83 27.17
CA SER A 35 -10.48 34.20 26.87
C SER A 35 -9.86 34.70 25.58
N ALA A 36 -10.70 35.19 24.66
CA ALA A 36 -10.28 35.91 23.47
C ALA A 36 -9.82 37.34 23.85
N PRO A 37 -8.77 37.87 23.23
CA PRO A 37 -8.42 39.30 23.37
C PRO A 37 -9.27 40.16 22.46
N ALA A 38 -9.68 41.31 23.03
CA ALA A 38 -10.51 42.33 22.44
C ALA A 38 -9.82 43.10 21.30
N ASP A 39 -10.65 43.52 20.35
CA ASP A 39 -10.38 44.44 19.25
C ASP A 39 -9.76 45.75 19.72
N THR A 40 -8.66 46.15 19.04
CA THR A 40 -8.22 47.53 19.05
C THR A 40 -8.24 48.05 17.62
N ALA A 41 -9.26 48.85 17.33
CA ALA A 41 -9.35 49.63 16.11
C ALA A 41 -8.25 50.69 16.06
N GLY A 42 -7.40 50.62 15.04
CA GLY A 42 -6.44 51.63 14.67
C GLY A 42 -6.71 52.11 13.25
N ASN A 43 -7.38 53.23 13.10
CA ASN A 43 -7.46 53.99 11.86
C ASN A 43 -6.06 54.50 11.50
N GLY A 44 -5.54 54.10 10.36
CA GLY A 44 -4.36 54.68 9.70
C GLY A 44 -4.66 54.77 8.22
N GLU A 45 -5.11 55.98 7.78
CA GLU A 45 -5.10 56.36 6.38
C GLU A 45 -3.64 56.48 5.92
N ALA A 46 -3.27 55.64 4.94
CA ALA A 46 -2.03 55.81 4.19
C ALA A 46 -2.38 55.79 2.70
N GLU A 47 -1.95 56.85 2.06
CA GLU A 47 -2.21 57.19 0.67
C GLU A 47 -1.70 56.14 -0.31
N ALA A 48 -2.47 55.95 -1.38
CA ALA A 48 -2.19 55.05 -2.50
C ALA A 48 -0.98 55.57 -3.29
N ASP A 49 0.08 54.78 -3.38
CA ASP A 49 1.08 54.86 -4.44
C ASP A 49 0.70 53.88 -5.53
N ASP A 50 0.17 54.43 -6.63
CA ASP A 50 -0.25 53.71 -7.85
C ASP A 50 0.99 53.35 -8.66
N GLY A 51 1.66 52.29 -8.26
CA GLY A 51 2.73 51.61 -9.03
C GLY A 51 2.16 50.49 -9.84
N GLY A 52 1.61 50.82 -11.00
CA GLY A 52 1.14 49.84 -11.97
C GLY A 52 2.25 48.84 -12.36
N HIS A 53 2.20 47.65 -11.81
CA HIS A 53 2.90 46.50 -12.36
C HIS A 53 1.94 45.75 -13.30
N ASP A 54 2.13 46.02 -14.61
CA ASP A 54 1.60 45.17 -15.65
C ASP A 54 2.21 43.75 -15.50
N HIS A 55 1.51 42.86 -14.83
CA HIS A 55 1.74 41.44 -14.95
C HIS A 55 1.09 41.02 -16.26
N PRO A 56 1.84 40.42 -17.22
CA PRO A 56 1.20 39.74 -18.34
C PRO A 56 0.32 38.65 -17.74
N ASP A 57 -0.96 38.72 -18.08
CA ASP A 57 -1.94 37.66 -17.81
C ASP A 57 -1.55 36.41 -18.61
N ASP A 58 -0.49 35.71 -18.18
CA ASP A 58 -0.31 34.31 -18.47
C ASP A 58 -1.32 33.57 -17.57
N GLU A 59 -2.57 33.51 -18.02
CA GLU A 59 -3.52 32.54 -17.54
C GLU A 59 -2.98 31.14 -17.85
N VAL A 60 -2.07 30.67 -17.00
CA VAL A 60 -1.86 29.25 -16.84
C VAL A 60 -3.13 28.78 -16.18
N ASP A 61 -4.05 28.20 -16.99
CA ASP A 61 -5.15 27.37 -16.54
C ASP A 61 -4.52 26.17 -15.79
N ALA A 62 -4.00 26.43 -14.61
CA ALA A 62 -3.65 25.38 -13.68
C ALA A 62 -4.98 24.73 -13.33
N GLU A 63 -5.26 23.58 -13.93
CA GLU A 63 -6.42 22.77 -13.59
C GLU A 63 -6.49 22.70 -12.07
N ARG A 64 -7.53 23.34 -11.55
CA ARG A 64 -7.76 23.32 -10.12
C ARG A 64 -7.91 21.89 -9.69
N PRO A 65 -7.11 21.37 -8.72
CA PRO A 65 -7.18 19.98 -8.33
C PRO A 65 -8.64 19.62 -8.00
N THR A 66 -9.12 18.56 -8.62
CA THR A 66 -10.48 18.07 -8.39
C THR A 66 -10.62 17.72 -6.92
N ILE A 67 -11.45 18.44 -6.18
CA ILE A 67 -11.75 18.13 -4.78
C ILE A 67 -12.60 16.87 -4.80
N VAL A 68 -12.04 15.76 -4.34
CA VAL A 68 -12.77 14.52 -4.14
C VAL A 68 -13.55 14.63 -2.83
N GLU A 69 -14.88 14.64 -2.93
CA GLU A 69 -15.75 14.69 -1.76
C GLU A 69 -15.91 13.30 -1.14
N PHE A 70 -15.62 13.20 0.15
CA PHE A 70 -15.85 12.02 0.96
C PHE A 70 -17.06 12.21 1.87
N ALA A 71 -17.95 11.22 1.92
CA ALA A 71 -18.88 11.12 3.03
C ALA A 71 -18.11 10.94 4.35
N GLY A 72 -18.57 11.58 5.43
CA GLY A 72 -17.86 11.52 6.72
C GLY A 72 -17.66 10.09 7.24
N SER A 73 -18.64 9.21 6.99
CA SER A 73 -18.56 7.78 7.34
C SER A 73 -17.53 7.01 6.51
N GLU A 74 -17.42 7.29 5.21
CA GLU A 74 -16.42 6.67 4.34
C GLU A 74 -15.00 7.09 4.73
N ARG A 75 -14.82 8.38 5.05
CA ARG A 75 -13.52 8.88 5.52
C ARG A 75 -13.09 8.23 6.83
N ALA A 76 -14.01 8.03 7.78
CA ALA A 76 -13.73 7.36 9.03
C ALA A 76 -13.34 5.89 8.79
N LEU A 77 -14.11 5.19 7.96
CA LEU A 77 -13.84 3.80 7.60
C LEU A 77 -12.49 3.66 6.87
N LEU A 78 -12.20 4.52 5.90
CA LEU A 78 -10.89 4.54 5.23
C LEU A 78 -9.75 4.75 6.24
N GLY A 79 -9.90 5.65 7.20
CA GLY A 79 -8.91 5.87 8.26
C GLY A 79 -8.65 4.62 9.11
N GLU A 80 -9.69 3.88 9.47
CA GLU A 80 -9.58 2.60 10.18
C GLU A 80 -8.86 1.54 9.32
N GLN A 81 -9.24 1.43 8.05
CA GLN A 81 -8.65 0.49 7.10
C GLN A 81 -7.16 0.78 6.85
N LEU A 82 -6.77 2.05 6.65
CA LEU A 82 -5.38 2.44 6.47
C LEU A 82 -4.55 2.22 7.74
N THR A 83 -5.13 2.45 8.91
CA THR A 83 -4.49 2.11 10.19
C THR A 83 -4.22 0.62 10.26
N ARG A 84 -5.21 -0.21 9.88
CA ARG A 84 -5.05 -1.66 9.84
C ARG A 84 -4.00 -2.10 8.82
N ALA A 85 -4.02 -1.54 7.60
CA ALA A 85 -3.01 -1.83 6.58
C ALA A 85 -1.58 -1.48 7.06
N ARG A 86 -1.42 -0.36 7.80
CA ARG A 86 -0.13 -0.02 8.42
C ARG A 86 0.31 -1.04 9.46
N GLU A 87 -0.58 -1.52 10.32
CA GLU A 87 -0.27 -2.57 11.29
C GLU A 87 0.16 -3.86 10.59
N VAL A 88 -0.50 -4.21 9.49
CA VAL A 88 -0.15 -5.36 8.66
C VAL A 88 1.23 -5.17 8.03
N ALA A 89 1.49 -4.02 7.41
CA ALA A 89 2.77 -3.69 6.81
C ALA A 89 3.93 -3.84 7.79
N LEU A 90 3.80 -3.32 8.99
CA LEU A 90 4.86 -3.34 10.00
C LEU A 90 5.10 -4.70 10.68
N ARG A 91 4.41 -5.76 10.25
CA ARG A 91 4.68 -7.13 10.73
C ARG A 91 6.06 -7.63 10.28
N TYR A 92 6.49 -7.22 9.09
CA TYR A 92 7.76 -7.65 8.48
C TYR A 92 8.55 -6.43 7.99
N PRO A 93 9.19 -5.68 8.88
CA PRO A 93 9.85 -4.42 8.56
C PRO A 93 11.08 -4.57 7.66
N THR A 94 11.66 -5.78 7.58
CA THR A 94 12.81 -6.08 6.71
C THR A 94 12.55 -7.33 5.86
N VAL A 95 13.32 -7.46 4.78
CA VAL A 95 13.32 -8.69 3.96
C VAL A 95 13.64 -9.92 4.81
N ALA A 96 14.59 -9.83 5.75
CA ALA A 96 14.91 -10.93 6.65
C ALA A 96 13.69 -11.39 7.47
N ASP A 97 12.86 -10.46 7.94
CA ASP A 97 11.64 -10.78 8.70
C ASP A 97 10.60 -11.49 7.81
N ALA A 98 10.41 -11.00 6.58
CA ALA A 98 9.51 -11.63 5.61
C ALA A 98 9.95 -13.04 5.25
N VAL A 99 11.23 -13.22 4.91
CA VAL A 99 11.80 -14.53 4.57
C VAL A 99 11.69 -15.51 5.75
N ALA A 100 11.95 -15.06 6.97
CA ALA A 100 11.77 -15.87 8.19
C ALA A 100 10.30 -16.28 8.39
N ALA A 101 9.34 -15.50 7.91
CA ALA A 101 7.91 -15.80 7.92
C ALA A 101 7.46 -16.64 6.70
N GLY A 102 8.37 -17.00 5.79
CA GLY A 102 8.11 -17.86 4.63
C GLY A 102 7.67 -17.11 3.36
N TYR A 103 7.89 -15.77 3.30
CA TYR A 103 7.72 -15.01 2.07
C TYR A 103 8.93 -15.22 1.16
N GLU A 104 8.71 -15.25 -0.14
CA GLU A 104 9.75 -15.44 -1.16
C GLU A 104 9.71 -14.27 -2.16
N LEU A 105 10.85 -14.00 -2.81
CA LEU A 105 10.94 -12.97 -3.85
C LEU A 105 10.13 -13.44 -5.07
N THR A 106 9.03 -12.75 -5.36
CA THR A 106 8.14 -13.02 -6.51
C THR A 106 8.40 -12.09 -7.68
N THR A 107 8.80 -10.84 -7.41
CA THR A 107 9.17 -9.85 -8.43
C THR A 107 10.49 -9.19 -8.02
N PRO A 108 11.49 -9.14 -8.93
CA PRO A 108 12.72 -8.39 -8.70
C PRO A 108 12.45 -6.92 -8.40
N TYR A 109 13.46 -6.22 -7.87
CA TYR A 109 13.35 -4.79 -7.62
C TYR A 109 13.07 -4.04 -8.92
N ALA A 110 12.02 -3.21 -8.91
CA ALA A 110 11.66 -2.33 -10.01
C ALA A 110 11.40 -0.91 -9.49
N PRO A 111 11.74 0.14 -10.26
CA PRO A 111 11.41 1.52 -9.90
C PRO A 111 9.90 1.68 -9.79
N GLY A 112 9.46 2.55 -8.89
CA GLY A 112 8.04 2.78 -8.63
C GLY A 112 7.37 1.76 -7.72
N THR A 113 7.89 0.52 -7.59
CA THR A 113 7.24 -0.55 -6.80
C THR A 113 8.15 -1.25 -5.80
N GLY A 114 9.47 -1.26 -6.02
CA GLY A 114 10.42 -2.00 -5.20
C GLY A 114 10.46 -3.50 -5.50
N ALA A 115 11.01 -4.29 -4.59
CA ALA A 115 11.04 -5.75 -4.67
C ALA A 115 9.80 -6.34 -3.97
N HIS A 116 9.15 -7.33 -4.61
CA HIS A 116 7.94 -7.95 -4.07
C HIS A 116 8.28 -9.28 -3.40
N PHE A 117 7.86 -9.43 -2.15
CA PHE A 117 7.95 -10.69 -1.42
C PHE A 117 6.54 -11.17 -1.09
N GLY A 118 6.16 -12.32 -1.64
CA GLY A 118 4.81 -12.90 -1.56
C GLY A 118 4.81 -14.34 -1.11
N LYS A 119 3.60 -14.90 -0.96
CA LYS A 119 3.32 -16.32 -0.74
C LYS A 119 2.18 -16.76 -1.64
N ASP A 120 2.25 -17.98 -2.16
CA ASP A 120 1.20 -18.57 -3.01
C ASP A 120 -0.16 -18.65 -2.31
N GLU A 121 -0.15 -18.84 -1.00
CA GLU A 121 -1.35 -19.00 -0.17
C GLU A 121 -2.10 -17.70 0.12
N ASP A 122 -1.46 -16.54 -0.07
CA ASP A 122 -2.02 -15.22 0.27
C ASP A 122 -2.90 -14.64 -0.87
N THR A 123 -3.36 -15.47 -1.81
CA THR A 123 -4.20 -15.02 -2.93
C THR A 123 -5.59 -14.61 -2.47
N GLN A 124 -6.01 -13.39 -2.82
CA GLN A 124 -7.35 -12.90 -2.52
C GLN A 124 -8.40 -13.62 -3.39
N PRO A 125 -9.48 -14.19 -2.80
CA PRO A 125 -10.52 -14.85 -3.57
C PRO A 125 -11.28 -13.84 -4.45
N PRO A 126 -11.49 -14.13 -5.75
CA PRO A 126 -12.22 -13.21 -6.63
C PRO A 126 -13.68 -13.01 -6.16
N GLY A 127 -14.17 -11.78 -6.34
CA GLY A 127 -15.54 -11.40 -6.00
C GLY A 127 -15.84 -11.38 -4.49
N LYS A 128 -14.83 -11.31 -3.65
CA LYS A 128 -14.94 -11.08 -2.21
C LYS A 128 -14.43 -9.67 -1.88
N PRO A 129 -14.94 -9.05 -0.79
CA PRO A 129 -14.32 -7.84 -0.27
C PRO A 129 -12.84 -8.08 0.04
N LEU A 130 -12.04 -7.03 -0.12
CA LEU A 130 -10.62 -7.08 0.19
C LEU A 130 -10.37 -7.49 1.65
N ASP A 131 -9.54 -8.50 1.86
CA ASP A 131 -8.99 -8.81 3.18
C ASP A 131 -7.69 -8.04 3.39
N ILE A 132 -7.76 -6.96 4.16
CA ILE A 132 -6.63 -6.07 4.43
C ILE A 132 -5.51 -6.79 5.20
N ASP A 133 -5.84 -7.86 5.93
CA ASP A 133 -4.89 -8.63 6.72
C ASP A 133 -3.96 -9.53 5.89
N VAL A 134 -4.32 -9.75 4.62
CA VAL A 134 -3.65 -10.70 3.71
C VAL A 134 -3.22 -9.99 2.43
N PRO A 135 -2.19 -9.11 2.47
CA PRO A 135 -1.62 -8.55 1.25
C PRO A 135 -0.94 -9.66 0.44
N GLN A 136 -1.04 -9.55 -0.89
CA GLN A 136 -0.39 -10.48 -1.82
C GLN A 136 1.13 -10.40 -1.71
N SER A 137 1.65 -9.19 -1.52
CA SER A 137 3.08 -8.98 -1.36
C SER A 137 3.38 -7.83 -0.39
N TYR A 138 4.51 -7.97 0.28
CA TYR A 138 5.21 -6.90 0.98
C TYR A 138 6.26 -6.34 0.02
N LEU A 139 6.32 -5.00 -0.08
CA LEU A 139 7.20 -4.28 -1.01
C LEU A 139 8.42 -3.74 -0.24
N TYR A 140 9.61 -3.94 -0.79
CA TYR A 140 10.87 -3.54 -0.13
C TYR A 140 11.73 -2.65 -1.03
N ASP A 141 12.55 -1.80 -0.41
CA ASP A 141 13.51 -0.92 -1.09
C ASP A 141 14.73 -1.65 -1.67
N GLY A 142 14.72 -2.97 -1.64
CA GLY A 142 15.76 -3.84 -2.20
C GLY A 142 15.49 -5.30 -1.91
N THR A 143 16.47 -6.16 -2.22
CA THR A 143 16.39 -7.62 -2.03
C THR A 143 17.31 -8.15 -0.95
N GLU A 144 18.16 -7.28 -0.37
CA GLU A 144 19.08 -7.67 0.69
C GLU A 144 18.33 -7.91 2.01
N PRO A 145 18.87 -8.72 2.92
CA PRO A 145 18.19 -9.06 4.18
C PRO A 145 17.79 -7.86 5.04
N ASP A 146 18.51 -6.76 4.96
CA ASP A 146 18.28 -5.49 5.67
C ASP A 146 17.47 -4.47 4.88
N SER A 147 17.06 -4.80 3.65
CA SER A 147 16.15 -3.97 2.86
C SER A 147 14.86 -3.75 3.61
N ARG A 148 14.35 -2.52 3.56
CA ARG A 148 13.23 -2.04 4.37
C ARG A 148 11.93 -2.08 3.61
N LEU A 149 10.86 -2.30 4.34
CA LEU A 149 9.51 -2.25 3.82
C LEU A 149 9.17 -0.83 3.35
N VAL A 150 8.56 -0.74 2.15
CA VAL A 150 8.11 0.51 1.53
C VAL A 150 6.59 0.56 1.33
N GLY A 151 5.92 -0.59 1.18
CA GLY A 151 4.48 -0.64 0.92
C GLY A 151 3.93 -2.05 0.94
N LEU A 152 2.64 -2.15 0.56
CA LEU A 152 1.92 -3.41 0.38
C LEU A 152 1.34 -3.47 -1.03
N MET A 153 1.12 -4.69 -1.53
CA MET A 153 0.38 -4.94 -2.77
C MET A 153 -0.74 -5.95 -2.50
N TYR A 154 -1.93 -5.61 -3.00
CA TYR A 154 -3.08 -6.51 -3.05
C TYR A 154 -3.38 -6.88 -4.48
N VAL A 155 -3.76 -8.13 -4.71
CA VAL A 155 -4.12 -8.66 -6.03
C VAL A 155 -5.41 -9.44 -5.94
N GLN A 156 -6.33 -9.17 -6.87
CA GLN A 156 -7.48 -10.04 -7.13
C GLN A 156 -7.50 -10.46 -8.59
N LEU A 157 -7.76 -11.74 -8.83
CA LEU A 157 -7.84 -12.29 -10.18
C LEU A 157 -9.29 -12.40 -10.65
N GLY A 158 -9.55 -11.99 -11.90
CA GLY A 158 -10.85 -12.10 -12.54
C GLY A 158 -11.81 -10.93 -12.25
N GLY A 159 -12.98 -10.99 -12.88
CA GLY A 159 -13.97 -9.92 -12.85
C GLY A 159 -13.75 -8.89 -13.97
N ASP A 160 -14.87 -8.32 -14.47
CA ASP A 160 -14.87 -7.32 -15.54
C ASP A 160 -14.68 -5.89 -15.01
N THR A 161 -14.69 -5.73 -13.71
CA THR A 161 -14.54 -4.43 -13.01
C THR A 161 -13.62 -4.58 -11.83
N ALA A 162 -13.01 -3.46 -11.42
CA ALA A 162 -12.20 -3.40 -10.21
C ALA A 162 -12.97 -3.96 -8.99
N PRO A 163 -12.30 -4.72 -8.12
CA PRO A 163 -12.92 -5.24 -6.90
C PRO A 163 -13.27 -4.12 -5.92
N GLU A 164 -14.14 -4.43 -4.96
CA GLU A 164 -14.38 -3.57 -3.81
C GLU A 164 -13.19 -3.68 -2.85
N GLY A 165 -12.47 -2.57 -2.65
CA GLY A 165 -11.26 -2.49 -1.83
C GLY A 165 -11.43 -1.61 -0.60
N PHE A 166 -10.61 -0.55 -0.51
CA PHE A 166 -10.70 0.43 0.57
C PHE A 166 -11.88 1.37 0.39
N ALA A 167 -12.40 1.90 1.49
CA ALA A 167 -13.56 2.79 1.44
C ALA A 167 -13.27 4.12 0.73
N GLY A 168 -14.23 4.56 -0.06
CA GLY A 168 -14.25 5.88 -0.67
C GLY A 168 -13.63 5.94 -2.07
N PRO A 169 -13.69 7.14 -2.69
CA PRO A 169 -13.40 7.30 -4.12
C PRO A 169 -11.90 7.35 -4.49
N LEU A 170 -11.01 7.27 -3.51
CA LEU A 170 -9.56 7.19 -3.77
C LEU A 170 -9.06 5.75 -3.98
N ASP A 171 -9.91 4.77 -3.75
CA ASP A 171 -9.62 3.36 -3.95
C ASP A 171 -9.43 3.06 -5.44
N THR A 172 -8.17 2.96 -5.88
CA THR A 172 -7.82 2.78 -7.28
C THR A 172 -7.10 1.47 -7.50
N TRP A 173 -7.51 0.74 -8.55
CA TRP A 173 -6.95 -0.53 -8.97
C TRP A 173 -6.42 -0.42 -10.39
N SER A 174 -5.24 -0.96 -10.64
CA SER A 174 -4.67 -1.11 -11.98
C SER A 174 -5.08 -2.45 -12.56
N ALA A 175 -5.51 -2.45 -13.83
CA ALA A 175 -5.94 -3.66 -14.54
C ALA A 175 -4.83 -4.21 -15.43
N PHE A 176 -4.49 -5.47 -15.25
CA PHE A 176 -3.50 -6.20 -16.05
C PHE A 176 -4.19 -7.40 -16.73
N PRO A 177 -4.67 -7.23 -17.98
CA PRO A 177 -5.36 -8.29 -18.68
C PRO A 177 -4.39 -9.36 -19.20
N GLY A 178 -4.80 -10.62 -19.08
CA GLY A 178 -3.98 -11.78 -19.45
C GLY A 178 -2.84 -12.01 -18.45
N GLN A 179 -2.73 -13.20 -17.92
CA GLN A 179 -1.67 -13.57 -16.99
C GLN A 179 -0.86 -14.71 -17.55
N CYS A 180 0.46 -14.61 -17.48
CA CYS A 180 1.37 -15.70 -17.80
C CYS A 180 2.10 -16.13 -16.54
N LEU A 181 1.79 -17.32 -16.04
CA LEU A 181 2.36 -17.84 -14.81
C LEU A 181 3.45 -18.88 -15.11
N LYS A 182 4.42 -19.02 -14.24
CA LYS A 182 5.35 -20.13 -14.28
C LYS A 182 4.58 -21.44 -14.02
N PRO A 183 4.83 -22.51 -14.79
CA PRO A 183 4.09 -23.74 -14.67
C PRO A 183 4.05 -24.31 -13.24
N GLY A 184 2.83 -24.48 -12.71
CA GLY A 184 2.60 -25.05 -11.38
C GLY A 184 2.81 -24.08 -10.20
N THR A 185 2.93 -22.79 -10.47
CA THR A 185 3.04 -21.72 -9.45
C THR A 185 2.03 -20.59 -9.71
N THR A 186 1.95 -19.64 -8.82
CA THR A 186 1.24 -18.37 -9.01
C THR A 186 2.18 -17.21 -9.41
N ASP A 187 3.46 -17.50 -9.58
CA ASP A 187 4.47 -16.51 -9.96
C ASP A 187 4.28 -16.05 -11.42
N PRO A 188 4.28 -14.75 -11.69
CA PRO A 188 4.23 -14.26 -13.07
C PRO A 188 5.54 -14.53 -13.82
N VAL A 189 5.43 -14.85 -15.12
CA VAL A 189 6.57 -14.89 -16.04
C VAL A 189 7.00 -13.47 -16.44
N PHE A 190 6.01 -12.56 -16.55
CA PHE A 190 6.20 -11.16 -16.93
C PHE A 190 5.68 -10.24 -15.81
N PRO A 191 6.42 -10.06 -14.71
CA PRO A 191 5.91 -9.39 -13.51
C PRO A 191 5.68 -7.87 -13.66
N THR A 192 6.23 -7.25 -14.71
CA THR A 192 6.14 -5.79 -14.94
C THR A 192 5.39 -5.43 -16.23
N LYS A 193 4.81 -6.42 -16.92
CA LYS A 193 4.15 -6.19 -18.22
C LYS A 193 2.67 -5.87 -18.03
N ASP A 194 2.21 -4.77 -18.62
CA ASP A 194 0.82 -4.29 -18.51
C ASP A 194 -0.23 -5.26 -19.09
N SER A 195 0.16 -6.04 -20.11
CA SER A 195 -0.68 -7.07 -20.70
C SER A 195 0.15 -8.17 -21.34
N VAL A 196 -0.34 -9.40 -21.30
CA VAL A 196 0.34 -10.56 -21.90
C VAL A 196 -0.64 -11.28 -22.81
N THR A 197 -0.19 -11.65 -24.00
CA THR A 197 -0.94 -12.49 -24.92
C THR A 197 -0.60 -13.97 -24.72
N GLU A 198 -1.49 -14.86 -25.19
CA GLU A 198 -1.28 -16.32 -25.12
C GLU A 198 0.00 -16.71 -25.90
N ASP A 199 0.20 -16.15 -27.10
CA ASP A 199 1.38 -16.44 -27.92
C ASP A 199 2.69 -16.06 -27.21
N GLU A 200 2.75 -14.88 -26.56
CA GLU A 200 3.92 -14.44 -25.80
C GLU A 200 4.19 -15.34 -24.59
N CYS A 201 3.13 -15.80 -23.94
CA CYS A 201 3.23 -16.71 -22.79
C CYS A 201 3.75 -18.09 -23.23
N ASP A 202 3.24 -18.62 -24.33
CA ASP A 202 3.67 -19.91 -24.91
C ASP A 202 5.15 -19.84 -25.33
N GLU A 203 5.58 -18.74 -25.99
CA GLU A 203 6.97 -18.55 -26.38
C GLU A 203 7.91 -18.51 -25.18
N ALA A 204 7.44 -17.98 -24.03
CA ALA A 204 8.20 -17.94 -22.78
C ALA A 204 8.11 -19.25 -21.98
N GLY A 205 7.34 -20.23 -22.43
CA GLY A 205 7.14 -21.52 -21.76
C GLY A 205 6.30 -21.42 -20.49
N GLY A 206 5.45 -20.40 -20.38
CA GLY A 206 4.54 -20.17 -19.28
C GLY A 206 3.21 -20.89 -19.44
N GLN A 207 2.31 -20.65 -18.49
CA GLN A 207 0.91 -21.06 -18.53
C GLN A 207 0.05 -19.81 -18.64
N PHE A 208 -0.58 -19.59 -19.78
CA PHE A 208 -1.48 -18.46 -19.98
C PHE A 208 -2.82 -18.68 -19.28
N ILE A 209 -3.32 -17.64 -18.64
CA ILE A 209 -4.64 -17.56 -18.03
C ILE A 209 -5.33 -16.30 -18.52
N ASP A 210 -6.46 -16.46 -19.20
CA ASP A 210 -7.29 -15.36 -19.70
C ASP A 210 -8.12 -14.75 -18.55
N VAL A 211 -7.43 -14.06 -17.67
CA VAL A 211 -8.03 -13.33 -16.55
C VAL A 211 -7.35 -11.98 -16.40
N THR A 212 -8.08 -10.98 -15.89
CA THR A 212 -7.50 -9.72 -15.46
C THR A 212 -6.98 -9.87 -14.03
N ALA A 213 -5.73 -9.49 -13.78
CA ALA A 213 -5.25 -9.23 -12.44
C ALA A 213 -5.53 -7.76 -12.10
N TRP A 214 -6.26 -7.53 -11.05
CA TRP A 214 -6.47 -6.22 -10.45
C TRP A 214 -5.46 -6.03 -9.35
N ILE A 215 -4.61 -5.01 -9.48
CA ILE A 215 -3.49 -4.74 -8.57
C ILE A 215 -3.69 -3.38 -7.91
N GLN A 216 -3.49 -3.33 -6.60
CA GLN A 216 -3.49 -2.11 -5.82
C GLN A 216 -2.26 -2.05 -4.94
N HIS A 217 -1.46 -0.99 -5.08
CA HIS A 217 -0.39 -0.66 -4.14
C HIS A 217 -0.93 0.21 -3.02
N VAL A 218 -0.40 0.02 -1.80
CA VAL A 218 -0.83 0.77 -0.61
C VAL A 218 0.39 1.31 0.14
N TRP A 219 0.59 2.62 0.03
CA TRP A 219 1.77 3.33 0.55
C TRP A 219 1.51 3.88 1.94
N VAL A 220 1.45 2.98 2.94
CA VAL A 220 1.13 3.32 4.36
C VAL A 220 2.36 3.31 5.27
N VAL A 221 3.53 3.02 4.72
CA VAL A 221 4.78 2.96 5.50
C VAL A 221 5.31 4.37 5.72
N PRO A 222 5.57 4.79 6.99
CA PRO A 222 6.09 6.13 7.26
C PRO A 222 7.41 6.42 6.54
N GLY A 223 7.47 7.56 5.84
CA GLY A 223 8.61 7.98 5.04
C GLY A 223 8.65 7.39 3.62
N TRP A 224 7.63 6.61 3.25
CA TRP A 224 7.42 6.07 1.92
C TRP A 224 6.03 6.39 1.37
N GLU A 225 5.44 7.49 1.85
CA GLU A 225 4.17 8.01 1.31
C GLU A 225 4.38 8.44 -0.14
N ALA A 226 3.65 7.80 -1.08
CA ALA A 226 3.78 8.14 -2.49
C ALA A 226 3.27 9.55 -2.78
N PRO A 227 3.99 10.38 -3.58
CA PRO A 227 3.53 11.71 -3.99
C PRO A 227 2.17 11.71 -4.67
N GLY A 228 1.85 10.66 -5.42
CA GLY A 228 0.54 10.45 -6.07
C GLY A 228 -0.59 10.03 -5.14
N GLY A 229 -0.33 9.83 -3.84
CA GLY A 229 -1.32 9.41 -2.83
C GLY A 229 -1.17 7.97 -2.39
N VAL A 230 -1.95 7.62 -1.35
CA VAL A 230 -1.82 6.31 -0.66
C VAL A 230 -2.09 5.10 -1.56
N PHE A 231 -2.88 5.27 -2.63
CA PHE A 231 -3.19 4.23 -3.63
C PHE A 231 -2.59 4.52 -5.00
N ALA A 232 -1.56 5.36 -5.08
CA ALA A 232 -0.87 5.61 -6.34
C ALA A 232 -0.35 4.28 -6.93
N PRO A 233 -0.50 4.06 -8.25
CA PRO A 233 0.02 2.86 -8.90
C PRO A 233 1.52 2.67 -8.71
N LEU A 234 2.26 3.78 -8.68
CA LEU A 234 3.71 3.84 -8.48
C LEU A 234 4.05 4.85 -7.39
N ASN A 235 5.20 4.66 -6.76
CA ASN A 235 5.81 5.60 -5.84
C ASN A 235 7.09 6.18 -6.47
N ASP A 236 7.05 7.43 -6.86
CA ASP A 236 8.15 8.11 -7.57
C ASP A 236 9.43 8.24 -6.72
N ASP A 237 9.36 8.02 -5.42
CA ASP A 237 10.52 7.97 -4.52
C ASP A 237 11.30 6.65 -4.59
N ILE A 238 10.73 5.62 -5.23
CA ILE A 238 11.37 4.32 -5.46
C ILE A 238 12.05 4.34 -6.82
N VAL A 239 13.36 4.56 -6.81
CA VAL A 239 14.17 4.71 -8.01
C VAL A 239 15.28 3.66 -8.06
N CYS A 240 15.84 3.42 -9.26
CA CYS A 240 17.03 2.59 -9.42
C CYS A 240 18.26 3.26 -8.81
N SER A 241 19.34 2.49 -8.58
CA SER A 241 20.60 3.00 -8.02
C SER A 241 21.27 4.08 -8.89
N ASP A 242 20.97 4.13 -10.18
CA ASP A 242 21.43 5.16 -11.12
C ASP A 242 20.48 6.36 -11.22
N GLY A 243 19.38 6.35 -10.47
CA GLY A 243 18.35 7.39 -10.44
C GLY A 243 17.27 7.23 -11.51
N THR A 244 17.26 6.14 -12.28
CA THR A 244 16.20 5.86 -13.24
C THR A 244 14.88 5.60 -12.50
N SER A 245 13.81 6.23 -12.94
CA SER A 245 12.46 6.10 -12.38
C SER A 245 11.51 5.29 -13.29
N GLU A 246 11.98 4.89 -14.47
CA GLU A 246 11.19 4.14 -15.46
C GLU A 246 11.70 2.70 -15.53
N ALA A 247 10.78 1.74 -15.47
CA ALA A 247 11.08 0.33 -15.71
C ALA A 247 10.94 0.05 -17.20
N ASP A 248 11.99 0.35 -17.96
CA ASP A 248 11.99 0.09 -19.42
C ASP A 248 12.15 -1.40 -19.77
N ASP A 249 12.52 -2.26 -18.79
CA ASP A 249 12.80 -3.66 -19.08
C ASP A 249 12.48 -4.62 -17.90
N VAL A 250 12.11 -5.82 -18.29
CA VAL A 250 11.65 -6.98 -17.52
C VAL A 250 12.67 -7.47 -16.46
N GLU A 251 13.91 -7.03 -16.51
CA GLU A 251 14.95 -7.55 -15.61
C GLU A 251 15.08 -6.79 -14.28
N GLY A 252 14.29 -5.73 -14.11
CA GLY A 252 14.44 -4.86 -12.95
C GLY A 252 15.74 -4.04 -13.02
N CYS A 253 15.97 -3.23 -12.02
CA CYS A 253 17.21 -2.45 -11.90
C CYS A 253 17.89 -2.72 -10.55
N PRO A 254 19.19 -2.42 -10.43
CA PRO A 254 19.83 -2.51 -9.11
C PRO A 254 19.14 -1.54 -8.13
N ALA A 255 18.72 -2.07 -6.99
CA ALA A 255 18.21 -1.24 -5.92
C ALA A 255 19.33 -0.30 -5.41
N PRO A 256 19.01 0.95 -5.02
CA PRO A 256 19.96 1.79 -4.33
C PRO A 256 20.32 1.15 -2.98
N PRO A 257 21.53 1.40 -2.43
CA PRO A 257 21.82 0.99 -1.08
C PRO A 257 20.82 1.63 -0.13
N SER A 258 20.27 0.88 0.81
CA SER A 258 19.31 1.38 1.80
C SER A 258 19.97 2.49 2.63
N THR A 259 19.58 3.74 2.39
CA THR A 259 20.20 4.94 3.00
C THR A 259 19.26 5.69 3.94
N ARG A 260 18.01 5.22 4.08
CA ARG A 260 17.03 5.87 4.96
C ARG A 260 17.12 5.25 6.35
N ASP A 261 17.66 6.04 7.31
CA ASP A 261 17.74 5.72 8.75
C ASP A 261 16.37 5.90 9.44
#